data_25c4939eb0d5ea4a0d56393d929003f0
#
_entry.id   25c4939eb0d5ea4a0d56393d929003f0
#
_cell.length_a   1.000
_cell.length_b   1.000
_cell.length_c   1.000
_cell.angle_alpha   90.00
_cell.angle_beta   90.00
_cell.angle_gamma   90.00
#
_symmetry.space_group_name_H-M   'P 1'
#
loop_
_entity.id
_entity.type
_entity.pdbx_description
1 polymer ?
#
loop_
_entity_poly.entity_id
_entity_poly.type
_entity_poly.pdbx_seq_one_letter_code
_entity_poly.pdbx_strand_id
1 'polypeptide(L)'
;MYLMSQTLDVHSINRNGILIRGLIILLCAGIINATSVFITPLATYYGWEASAIANVGTTMLTFWPIGSLLGGKLLQKFGGKAVTIIGAIVFGAGLILTGLVPDTAPGLLYFTYSFLIGMGNGITYCGAMYCVMGWFPDKKGLAAGLCMAFNGGSSAFLAPLCAYITAAFNVKVTLFSCGIVCAVICILCGLGMRSAPLVYVPEGYVAPSDGAALSSQYESYPISKAWKTKQFWLQLGAMAFFPSFYLIMFSRFSMFMTDKGIDLAYATLGVSLYNIGNVVGRLLLGKLTDNLGFKKVYMCCWLLCMICGLLLLTGSSVAMILLAYICLGAGFGATNSVYPVMSTTSFGPVYAGNIYGFALLGYMLMTQVIPRITAATIESTGGYTVAFIMAFVLCTLGVICGVLIPKLERPRLKETESV
;
A
#
# COMPACT_ATOMS: atom_id res chain seq x y z
N MET A 1 22.22 7.60 16.36
CA MET A 1 23.34 8.55 16.31
C MET A 1 23.36 9.40 15.02
N TYR A 2 22.94 8.92 13.85
CA TYR A 2 22.89 9.71 12.60
C TYR A 2 21.70 10.71 12.52
N LEU A 3 20.67 10.54 13.35
CA LEU A 3 19.48 11.42 13.40
C LEU A 3 19.68 12.70 14.23
N MET A 4 20.79 12.83 14.95
CA MET A 4 21.05 13.94 15.90
C MET A 4 21.92 15.08 15.38
N SER A 5 22.50 14.99 14.17
CA SER A 5 23.60 15.92 13.78
C SER A 5 23.27 16.92 12.67
N GLN A 6 22.01 17.15 12.33
CA GLN A 6 21.68 18.23 11.42
C GLN A 6 20.85 19.30 12.15
N THR A 7 21.48 20.38 12.56
CA THR A 7 20.85 21.69 12.79
C THR A 7 20.29 22.17 11.45
N LEU A 8 19.16 21.58 11.02
CA LEU A 8 18.45 22.02 9.83
C LEU A 8 17.68 23.26 10.24
N ASP A 9 17.90 24.36 9.51
CA ASP A 9 16.99 25.49 9.56
C ASP A 9 15.63 25.04 9.00
N VAL A 10 14.77 24.61 9.92
CA VAL A 10 13.46 23.98 9.63
C VAL A 10 12.56 24.92 8.86
N HIS A 11 12.72 26.23 9.04
CA HIS A 11 11.96 27.29 8.38
C HIS A 11 12.32 27.44 6.89
N SER A 12 13.51 26.99 6.47
CA SER A 12 13.93 27.05 5.06
C SER A 12 13.41 25.89 4.20
N ILE A 13 12.80 24.86 4.80
CA ILE A 13 12.41 23.65 4.08
C ILE A 13 10.93 23.72 3.65
N ASN A 14 10.73 23.75 2.33
CA ASN A 14 9.39 23.68 1.76
C ASN A 14 8.82 22.25 1.88
N ARG A 15 7.95 22.00 2.87
CA ARG A 15 7.30 20.71 3.10
C ARG A 15 6.44 20.23 1.91
N ASN A 16 5.84 21.18 1.15
CA ASN A 16 5.06 20.83 -0.04
C ASN A 16 5.97 20.30 -1.15
N GLY A 17 7.20 20.81 -1.26
CA GLY A 17 8.20 20.27 -2.17
C GLY A 17 8.59 18.83 -1.84
N ILE A 18 8.65 18.46 -0.55
CA ILE A 18 8.89 17.06 -0.13
C ILE A 18 7.69 16.18 -0.45
N LEU A 19 6.47 16.67 -0.23
CA LEU A 19 5.25 15.95 -0.62
C LEU A 19 5.24 15.67 -2.12
N ILE A 20 5.42 16.69 -2.98
CA ILE A 20 5.39 16.53 -4.44
C ILE A 20 6.43 15.50 -4.90
N ARG A 21 7.67 15.58 -4.39
CA ARG A 21 8.71 14.59 -4.71
C ARG A 21 8.31 13.19 -4.26
N GLY A 22 7.74 13.05 -3.05
CA GLY A 22 7.22 11.79 -2.56
C GLY A 22 6.11 11.22 -3.44
N LEU A 23 5.18 12.04 -3.89
CA LEU A 23 4.11 11.65 -4.82
C LEU A 23 4.65 11.17 -6.15
N ILE A 24 5.65 11.86 -6.73
CA ILE A 24 6.29 11.46 -7.99
C ILE A 24 7.02 10.11 -7.81
N ILE A 25 7.76 9.93 -6.72
CA ILE A 25 8.44 8.66 -6.42
C ILE A 25 7.42 7.53 -6.33
N LEU A 26 6.31 7.75 -5.61
CA LEU A 26 5.27 6.73 -5.41
C LEU A 26 4.45 6.47 -6.67
N LEU A 27 4.30 7.46 -7.56
CA LEU A 27 3.72 7.27 -8.89
C LEU A 27 4.60 6.31 -9.72
N CYS A 28 5.91 6.55 -9.78
CA CYS A 28 6.85 5.67 -10.47
C CYS A 28 6.90 4.27 -9.84
N ALA A 29 6.98 4.20 -8.51
CA ALA A 29 6.94 2.94 -7.77
C ALA A 29 5.65 2.14 -8.02
N GLY A 30 4.57 2.83 -8.32
CA GLY A 30 3.27 2.23 -8.62
C GLY A 30 3.19 1.44 -9.94
N ILE A 31 4.26 1.41 -10.77
CA ILE A 31 4.31 0.57 -11.98
C ILE A 31 4.06 -0.91 -11.68
N ILE A 32 4.32 -1.35 -10.45
CA ILE A 32 3.98 -2.71 -10.01
C ILE A 32 2.48 -3.03 -10.10
N ASN A 33 1.63 -2.01 -10.01
CA ASN A 33 0.18 -2.17 -10.17
C ASN A 33 -0.24 -2.36 -11.65
N ALA A 34 0.67 -2.13 -12.59
CA ALA A 34 0.48 -2.39 -14.02
C ALA A 34 1.01 -3.77 -14.46
N THR A 35 1.37 -4.66 -13.52
CA THR A 35 1.92 -6.00 -13.81
C THR A 35 1.06 -6.79 -14.78
N SER A 36 -0.26 -6.67 -14.73
CA SER A 36 -1.19 -7.36 -15.64
C SER A 36 -0.93 -7.09 -17.12
N VAL A 37 -0.42 -5.89 -17.46
CA VAL A 37 -0.09 -5.50 -18.84
C VAL A 37 1.09 -6.30 -19.39
N PHE A 38 1.97 -6.79 -18.52
CA PHE A 38 3.18 -7.54 -18.91
C PHE A 38 2.96 -9.04 -18.97
N ILE A 39 1.87 -9.59 -18.37
CA ILE A 39 1.65 -11.04 -18.26
C ILE A 39 1.59 -11.68 -19.65
N THR A 40 0.64 -11.27 -20.49
CA THR A 40 0.46 -11.86 -21.82
C THR A 40 1.67 -11.62 -22.73
N PRO A 41 2.23 -10.40 -22.86
CA PRO A 41 3.42 -10.17 -23.67
C PRO A 41 4.65 -10.98 -23.23
N LEU A 42 4.89 -11.14 -21.91
CA LEU A 42 5.99 -11.97 -21.41
C LEU A 42 5.73 -13.46 -21.66
N ALA A 43 4.49 -13.92 -21.46
CA ALA A 43 4.09 -15.29 -21.72
C ALA A 43 4.32 -15.64 -23.20
N THR A 44 3.86 -14.79 -24.11
CA THR A 44 4.08 -14.97 -25.56
C THR A 44 5.56 -14.92 -25.92
N TYR A 45 6.32 -13.99 -25.32
CA TYR A 45 7.74 -13.80 -25.62
C TYR A 45 8.59 -15.01 -25.21
N TYR A 46 8.36 -15.56 -24.02
CA TYR A 46 9.13 -16.70 -23.48
C TYR A 46 8.51 -18.07 -23.80
N GLY A 47 7.36 -18.15 -24.46
CA GLY A 47 6.63 -19.37 -24.68
C GLY A 47 6.14 -20.06 -23.40
N TRP A 48 5.92 -19.28 -22.34
CA TRP A 48 5.40 -19.77 -21.07
C TRP A 48 3.88 -19.62 -20.99
N GLU A 49 3.25 -20.45 -20.15
CA GLU A 49 1.85 -20.23 -19.82
C GLU A 49 1.66 -18.89 -19.08
N ALA A 50 0.56 -18.18 -19.37
CA ALA A 50 0.24 -16.93 -18.72
C ALA A 50 0.11 -17.08 -17.19
N SER A 51 -0.31 -18.26 -16.71
CA SER A 51 -0.36 -18.63 -15.30
C SER A 51 1.02 -18.61 -14.63
N ALA A 52 2.05 -19.08 -15.31
CA ALA A 52 3.43 -19.07 -14.80
C ALA A 52 3.97 -17.64 -14.67
N ILE A 53 3.72 -16.78 -15.66
CA ILE A 53 4.09 -15.36 -15.58
C ILE A 53 3.27 -14.61 -14.49
N ALA A 54 1.98 -14.92 -14.36
CA ALA A 54 1.15 -14.38 -13.28
C ALA A 54 1.71 -14.75 -11.89
N ASN A 55 2.26 -15.96 -11.73
CA ASN A 55 2.94 -16.39 -10.52
C ASN A 55 4.20 -15.57 -10.23
N VAL A 56 4.96 -15.18 -11.25
CA VAL A 56 6.09 -14.24 -11.10
C VAL A 56 5.61 -12.91 -10.52
N GLY A 57 4.51 -12.36 -11.06
CA GLY A 57 3.91 -11.12 -10.58
C GLY A 57 3.39 -11.20 -9.13
N THR A 58 2.70 -12.29 -8.78
CA THR A 58 2.20 -12.49 -7.40
C THR A 58 3.33 -12.74 -6.41
N THR A 59 4.41 -13.41 -6.82
CA THR A 59 5.61 -13.59 -6.00
C THR A 59 6.31 -12.26 -5.72
N MET A 60 6.28 -11.29 -6.65
CA MET A 60 6.77 -9.93 -6.42
C MET A 60 6.05 -9.26 -5.24
N LEU A 61 4.73 -9.42 -5.14
CA LEU A 61 3.94 -8.89 -4.02
C LEU A 61 4.33 -9.50 -2.67
N THR A 62 4.92 -10.70 -2.66
CA THR A 62 5.49 -11.32 -1.45
C THR A 62 6.76 -10.62 -0.98
N PHE A 63 7.62 -10.21 -1.91
CA PHE A 63 8.86 -9.53 -1.57
C PHE A 63 8.68 -8.04 -1.22
N TRP A 64 7.58 -7.42 -1.63
CA TRP A 64 7.30 -6.03 -1.33
C TRP A 64 7.23 -5.69 0.18
N PRO A 65 6.48 -6.43 1.04
CA PRO A 65 6.51 -6.21 2.49
C PRO A 65 7.87 -6.50 3.12
N ILE A 66 8.60 -7.51 2.61
CA ILE A 66 9.95 -7.84 3.07
C ILE A 66 10.90 -6.67 2.77
N GLY A 67 10.79 -6.08 1.58
CA GLY A 67 11.52 -4.87 1.21
C GLY A 67 11.18 -3.68 2.12
N SER A 68 9.90 -3.49 2.44
CA SER A 68 9.46 -2.44 3.38
C SER A 68 10.04 -2.65 4.79
N LEU A 69 10.08 -3.89 5.28
CA LEU A 69 10.73 -4.25 6.54
C LEU A 69 12.23 -3.92 6.55
N LEU A 70 12.93 -4.29 5.48
CA LEU A 70 14.34 -3.95 5.33
C LEU A 70 14.54 -2.44 5.25
N GLY A 71 13.69 -1.74 4.50
CA GLY A 71 13.64 -0.28 4.43
C GLY A 71 13.50 0.35 5.81
N GLY A 72 12.60 -0.16 6.66
CA GLY A 72 12.42 0.30 8.03
C GLY A 72 13.69 0.14 8.91
N LYS A 73 14.46 -0.93 8.73
CA LYS A 73 15.77 -1.09 9.39
C LYS A 73 16.82 -0.13 8.84
N LEU A 74 16.85 0.05 7.53
CA LEU A 74 17.80 0.97 6.86
C LEU A 74 17.52 2.43 7.23
N LEU A 75 16.25 2.81 7.45
CA LEU A 75 15.85 4.15 7.90
C LEU A 75 16.58 4.58 9.17
N GLN A 76 16.72 3.67 10.13
CA GLN A 76 17.38 3.94 11.41
C GLN A 76 18.89 4.23 11.25
N LYS A 77 19.50 3.65 10.22
CA LYS A 77 20.95 3.78 9.96
C LYS A 77 21.29 4.89 8.98
N PHE A 78 20.51 5.05 7.93
CA PHE A 78 20.84 5.91 6.78
C PHE A 78 19.90 7.09 6.58
N GLY A 79 18.73 7.10 7.28
CA GLY A 79 17.70 8.12 7.11
C GLY A 79 16.88 7.97 5.81
N GLY A 80 15.79 8.74 5.71
CA GLY A 80 14.79 8.57 4.65
C GLY A 80 15.30 8.83 3.24
N LYS A 81 16.14 9.85 3.05
CA LYS A 81 16.76 10.19 1.76
C LYS A 81 17.53 9.00 1.17
N ALA A 82 18.49 8.48 1.92
CA ALA A 82 19.34 7.39 1.45
C ALA A 82 18.54 6.12 1.19
N VAL A 83 17.59 5.79 2.06
CA VAL A 83 16.73 4.60 1.90
C VAL A 83 15.88 4.69 0.64
N THR A 84 15.31 5.87 0.35
CA THR A 84 14.54 6.09 -0.89
C THR A 84 15.43 5.86 -2.13
N ILE A 85 16.66 6.39 -2.12
CA ILE A 85 17.60 6.25 -3.25
C ILE A 85 18.07 4.79 -3.40
N ILE A 86 18.45 4.12 -2.31
CA ILE A 86 18.85 2.70 -2.34
C ILE A 86 17.71 1.84 -2.92
N GLY A 87 16.50 2.05 -2.43
CA GLY A 87 15.32 1.35 -2.96
C GLY A 87 15.11 1.61 -4.45
N ALA A 88 15.21 2.87 -4.89
CA ALA A 88 15.06 3.26 -6.28
C ALA A 88 16.10 2.61 -7.21
N ILE A 89 17.33 2.48 -6.74
CA ILE A 89 18.40 1.79 -7.49
C ILE A 89 18.07 0.30 -7.64
N VAL A 90 17.70 -0.38 -6.54
CA VAL A 90 17.36 -1.82 -6.56
C VAL A 90 16.13 -2.07 -7.42
N PHE A 91 15.09 -1.24 -7.27
CA PHE A 91 13.86 -1.31 -8.04
C PHE A 91 14.09 -1.08 -9.54
N GLY A 92 14.82 -0.02 -9.89
CA GLY A 92 15.16 0.30 -11.27
C GLY A 92 16.06 -0.78 -11.90
N ALA A 93 17.05 -1.27 -11.16
CA ALA A 93 17.89 -2.39 -11.60
C ALA A 93 17.04 -3.65 -11.87
N GLY A 94 16.04 -3.93 -11.00
CA GLY A 94 15.11 -5.04 -11.21
C GLY A 94 14.37 -4.94 -12.54
N LEU A 95 13.81 -3.76 -12.87
CA LEU A 95 13.12 -3.53 -14.15
C LEU A 95 14.08 -3.63 -15.34
N ILE A 96 15.25 -3.01 -15.28
CA ILE A 96 16.26 -3.02 -16.34
C ILE A 96 16.72 -4.47 -16.59
N LEU A 97 17.09 -5.20 -15.54
CA LEU A 97 17.55 -6.58 -15.65
C LEU A 97 16.45 -7.51 -16.16
N THR A 98 15.19 -7.27 -15.80
CA THR A 98 14.05 -8.02 -16.35
C THR A 98 13.95 -7.86 -17.87
N GLY A 99 14.14 -6.63 -18.38
CA GLY A 99 14.21 -6.38 -19.82
C GLY A 99 15.41 -7.04 -20.52
N LEU A 100 16.45 -7.40 -19.78
CA LEU A 100 17.67 -8.04 -20.28
C LEU A 100 17.71 -9.55 -20.07
N VAL A 101 16.70 -10.16 -19.42
CA VAL A 101 16.66 -11.62 -19.19
C VAL A 101 16.81 -12.37 -20.53
N PRO A 102 17.77 -13.28 -20.65
CA PRO A 102 17.96 -14.05 -21.88
C PRO A 102 16.81 -15.05 -22.10
N ASP A 103 16.49 -15.33 -23.37
CA ASP A 103 15.38 -16.19 -23.75
C ASP A 103 15.59 -17.63 -23.28
N THR A 104 16.85 -18.02 -23.09
CA THR A 104 17.27 -19.37 -22.64
C THR A 104 17.09 -19.59 -21.14
N ALA A 105 16.86 -18.50 -20.34
CA ALA A 105 16.80 -18.60 -18.89
C ALA A 105 15.63 -17.79 -18.29
N PRO A 106 14.37 -18.07 -18.71
CA PRO A 106 13.20 -17.30 -18.24
C PRO A 106 12.96 -17.43 -16.75
N GLY A 107 13.50 -18.45 -16.06
CA GLY A 107 13.46 -18.60 -14.61
C GLY A 107 14.12 -17.44 -13.85
N LEU A 108 15.02 -16.68 -14.49
CA LEU A 108 15.59 -15.46 -13.91
C LEU A 108 14.56 -14.37 -13.66
N LEU A 109 13.36 -14.43 -14.24
CA LEU A 109 12.26 -13.52 -13.96
C LEU A 109 11.86 -13.54 -12.46
N TYR A 110 11.96 -14.68 -11.78
CA TYR A 110 11.71 -14.74 -10.33
C TYR A 110 12.72 -13.92 -9.54
N PHE A 111 13.98 -13.87 -10.00
CA PHE A 111 14.99 -13.04 -9.36
C PHE A 111 14.86 -11.57 -9.74
N THR A 112 14.78 -11.26 -11.03
CA THR A 112 14.78 -9.89 -11.52
C THR A 112 13.44 -9.19 -11.25
N TYR A 113 12.33 -9.80 -11.69
CA TYR A 113 11.00 -9.22 -11.55
C TYR A 113 10.44 -9.40 -10.13
N SER A 114 10.45 -10.64 -9.59
CA SER A 114 9.81 -10.85 -8.29
C SER A 114 10.65 -10.32 -7.13
N PHE A 115 11.91 -10.73 -7.04
CA PHE A 115 12.75 -10.38 -5.90
C PHE A 115 13.25 -8.93 -5.98
N LEU A 116 13.95 -8.52 -7.04
CA LEU A 116 14.56 -7.18 -7.09
C LEU A 116 13.51 -6.07 -7.15
N ILE A 117 12.48 -6.21 -8.02
CA ILE A 117 11.42 -5.18 -8.11
C ILE A 117 10.63 -5.14 -6.80
N GLY A 118 10.22 -6.28 -6.25
CA GLY A 118 9.47 -6.34 -5.00
C GLY A 118 10.24 -5.73 -3.83
N MET A 119 11.48 -6.18 -3.61
CA MET A 119 12.33 -5.66 -2.54
C MET A 119 12.64 -4.17 -2.71
N GLY A 120 13.10 -3.76 -3.88
CA GLY A 120 13.46 -2.37 -4.17
C GLY A 120 12.27 -1.42 -4.04
N ASN A 121 11.10 -1.84 -4.54
CA ASN A 121 9.85 -1.07 -4.41
C ASN A 121 9.45 -0.90 -2.94
N GLY A 122 9.48 -1.97 -2.14
CA GLY A 122 9.17 -1.91 -0.72
C GLY A 122 10.11 -0.97 0.06
N ILE A 123 11.41 -1.00 -0.24
CA ILE A 123 12.40 -0.09 0.35
C ILE A 123 12.12 1.36 -0.05
N THR A 124 11.89 1.63 -1.35
CA THR A 124 11.55 2.97 -1.88
C THR A 124 10.29 3.53 -1.22
N TYR A 125 9.24 2.72 -1.17
CA TYR A 125 7.98 3.05 -0.53
C TYR A 125 8.17 3.45 0.93
N CYS A 126 8.90 2.65 1.69
CA CYS A 126 9.17 2.89 3.11
C CYS A 126 9.91 4.22 3.33
N GLY A 127 10.96 4.49 2.53
CA GLY A 127 11.74 5.73 2.60
C GLY A 127 10.93 6.97 2.24
N ALA A 128 10.17 6.94 1.15
CA ALA A 128 9.33 8.04 0.70
C ALA A 128 8.22 8.36 1.69
N MET A 129 7.49 7.33 2.16
CA MET A 129 6.43 7.49 3.16
C MET A 129 6.95 8.05 4.48
N TYR A 130 8.10 7.58 4.96
CA TYR A 130 8.73 8.10 6.17
C TYR A 130 9.01 9.60 6.06
N CYS A 131 9.61 10.04 4.96
CA CYS A 131 9.89 11.46 4.74
C CYS A 131 8.61 12.27 4.68
N VAL A 132 7.63 11.88 3.86
CA VAL A 132 6.40 12.64 3.68
C VAL A 132 5.61 12.73 4.99
N MET A 133 5.36 11.60 5.66
CA MET A 133 4.55 11.60 6.88
C MET A 133 5.21 12.36 8.04
N GLY A 134 6.54 12.41 8.08
CA GLY A 134 7.29 13.18 9.07
C GLY A 134 7.03 14.69 8.97
N TRP A 135 6.91 15.24 7.75
CA TRP A 135 6.68 16.66 7.51
C TRP A 135 5.19 17.09 7.61
N PHE A 136 4.26 16.13 7.70
CA PHE A 136 2.82 16.41 7.79
C PHE A 136 2.20 15.79 9.05
N PRO A 137 2.69 16.14 10.27
CA PRO A 137 2.10 15.64 11.51
C PRO A 137 0.68 16.18 11.74
N ASP A 138 0.35 17.33 11.14
CA ASP A 138 -0.96 18.01 11.16
C ASP A 138 -2.00 17.35 10.23
N LYS A 139 -1.54 16.66 9.15
CA LYS A 139 -2.39 16.11 8.08
C LYS A 139 -1.91 14.72 7.66
N LYS A 140 -1.61 13.84 8.63
CA LYS A 140 -1.04 12.50 8.36
C LYS A 140 -1.93 11.64 7.48
N GLY A 141 -3.23 11.65 7.71
CA GLY A 141 -4.20 10.89 6.93
C GLY A 141 -4.30 11.39 5.50
N LEU A 142 -4.34 12.71 5.29
CA LEU A 142 -4.33 13.30 3.95
C LEU A 142 -3.01 13.00 3.22
N ALA A 143 -1.88 13.16 3.88
CA ALA A 143 -0.57 12.88 3.30
C ALA A 143 -0.41 11.40 2.92
N ALA A 144 -0.80 10.49 3.82
CA ALA A 144 -0.83 9.06 3.54
C ALA A 144 -1.81 8.73 2.39
N GLY A 145 -3.00 9.34 2.42
CA GLY A 145 -4.02 9.17 1.38
C GLY A 145 -3.53 9.58 -0.01
N LEU A 146 -2.90 10.76 -0.11
CA LEU A 146 -2.29 11.25 -1.35
C LEU A 146 -1.19 10.28 -1.85
N CYS A 147 -0.26 9.91 -0.99
CA CYS A 147 0.81 8.98 -1.32
C CYS A 147 0.26 7.65 -1.86
N MET A 148 -0.75 7.11 -1.17
CA MET A 148 -1.39 5.86 -1.58
C MET A 148 -2.21 6.00 -2.86
N ALA A 149 -2.87 7.16 -3.07
CA ALA A 149 -3.62 7.43 -4.30
C ALA A 149 -2.69 7.50 -5.51
N PHE A 150 -1.54 8.17 -5.39
CA PHE A 150 -0.55 8.25 -6.46
C PHE A 150 0.10 6.88 -6.74
N ASN A 151 0.40 6.11 -5.70
CA ASN A 151 0.93 4.76 -5.87
C ASN A 151 -0.10 3.81 -6.52
N GLY A 152 -1.31 3.73 -5.97
CA GLY A 152 -2.35 2.82 -6.49
C GLY A 152 -3.00 3.29 -7.79
N GLY A 153 -3.16 4.60 -7.97
CA GLY A 153 -3.72 5.21 -9.18
C GLY A 153 -2.72 5.28 -10.35
N SER A 154 -1.45 5.00 -10.11
CA SER A 154 -0.40 5.03 -11.13
C SER A 154 -0.70 4.14 -12.33
N SER A 155 -1.34 2.99 -12.11
CA SER A 155 -1.71 2.05 -13.17
C SER A 155 -2.65 2.68 -14.21
N ALA A 156 -3.47 3.67 -13.83
CA ALA A 156 -4.34 4.37 -14.78
C ALA A 156 -3.55 5.13 -15.86
N PHE A 157 -2.33 5.57 -15.54
CA PHE A 157 -1.45 6.29 -16.46
C PHE A 157 -0.35 5.37 -17.02
N LEU A 158 0.28 4.58 -16.16
CA LEU A 158 1.43 3.77 -16.54
C LEU A 158 1.02 2.52 -17.33
N ALA A 159 -0.15 1.91 -17.06
CA ALA A 159 -0.55 0.72 -17.79
C ALA A 159 -0.82 1.00 -19.29
N PRO A 160 -1.59 2.04 -19.69
CA PRO A 160 -1.74 2.40 -21.09
C PRO A 160 -0.41 2.78 -21.76
N LEU A 161 0.45 3.53 -21.05
CA LEU A 161 1.77 3.88 -21.56
C LEU A 161 2.64 2.66 -21.82
N CYS A 162 2.71 1.73 -20.86
CA CYS A 162 3.45 0.48 -21.00
C CYS A 162 2.87 -0.40 -22.12
N ALA A 163 1.53 -0.47 -22.24
CA ALA A 163 0.87 -1.20 -23.32
C ALA A 163 1.24 -0.61 -24.71
N TYR A 164 1.20 0.70 -24.83
CA TYR A 164 1.57 1.41 -26.07
C TYR A 164 3.04 1.12 -26.47
N ILE A 165 3.98 1.27 -25.52
CA ILE A 165 5.40 1.00 -25.79
C ILE A 165 5.62 -0.51 -26.13
N THR A 166 4.92 -1.40 -25.43
CA THR A 166 5.00 -2.85 -25.70
C THR A 166 4.49 -3.21 -27.09
N ALA A 167 3.41 -2.57 -27.55
CA ALA A 167 2.88 -2.77 -28.89
C ALA A 167 3.78 -2.17 -29.99
N ALA A 168 4.41 -1.00 -29.71
CA ALA A 168 5.28 -0.34 -30.67
C ALA A 168 6.65 -1.02 -30.83
N PHE A 169 7.18 -1.61 -29.77
CA PHE A 169 8.51 -2.22 -29.76
C PHE A 169 8.44 -3.69 -29.31
N ASN A 170 8.54 -3.96 -28.02
CA ASN A 170 8.30 -5.24 -27.35
C ASN A 170 8.33 -5.04 -25.82
N VAL A 171 7.96 -6.12 -25.09
CA VAL A 171 7.89 -6.09 -23.62
C VAL A 171 9.25 -5.90 -22.96
N LYS A 172 10.34 -6.40 -23.53
CA LYS A 172 11.70 -6.24 -22.98
C LYS A 172 12.16 -4.78 -23.06
N VAL A 173 11.96 -4.12 -24.20
CA VAL A 173 12.25 -2.68 -24.37
C VAL A 173 11.40 -1.84 -23.42
N THR A 174 10.14 -2.20 -23.23
CA THR A 174 9.26 -1.50 -22.28
C THR A 174 9.79 -1.59 -20.85
N LEU A 175 10.11 -2.77 -20.38
CA LEU A 175 10.62 -2.98 -19.03
C LEU A 175 11.98 -2.29 -18.81
N PHE A 176 12.88 -2.41 -19.78
CA PHE A 176 14.18 -1.76 -19.77
C PHE A 176 14.07 -0.23 -19.72
N SER A 177 13.29 0.38 -20.62
CA SER A 177 13.10 1.83 -20.69
C SER A 177 12.37 2.37 -19.45
N CYS A 178 11.31 1.72 -19.00
CA CYS A 178 10.62 2.06 -17.76
C CYS A 178 11.55 1.96 -16.54
N GLY A 179 12.44 0.96 -16.53
CA GLY A 179 13.43 0.81 -15.47
C GLY A 179 14.38 2.00 -15.37
N ILE A 180 14.93 2.45 -16.49
CA ILE A 180 15.80 3.65 -16.54
C ILE A 180 15.04 4.88 -16.12
N VAL A 181 13.88 5.14 -16.72
CA VAL A 181 13.09 6.36 -16.47
C VAL A 181 12.64 6.43 -15.01
N CYS A 182 12.07 5.34 -14.48
CA CYS A 182 11.65 5.28 -13.08
C CYS A 182 12.84 5.43 -12.11
N ALA A 183 13.98 4.77 -12.37
CA ALA A 183 15.17 4.90 -11.54
C ALA A 183 15.68 6.34 -11.50
N VAL A 184 15.85 6.97 -12.67
CA VAL A 184 16.33 8.36 -12.79
C VAL A 184 15.39 9.32 -12.07
N ILE A 185 14.09 9.24 -12.31
CA ILE A 185 13.10 10.11 -11.66
C ILE A 185 13.11 9.90 -10.13
N CYS A 186 13.09 8.65 -9.67
CA CYS A 186 13.08 8.35 -8.24
C CYS A 186 14.38 8.79 -7.55
N ILE A 187 15.54 8.67 -8.20
CA ILE A 187 16.82 9.12 -7.66
C ILE A 187 16.85 10.65 -7.59
N LEU A 188 16.50 11.36 -8.68
CA LEU A 188 16.47 12.83 -8.72
C LEU A 188 15.52 13.41 -7.67
N CYS A 189 14.30 12.86 -7.57
CA CYS A 189 13.36 13.26 -6.52
C CYS A 189 13.89 12.87 -5.13
N GLY A 190 14.49 11.70 -4.98
CA GLY A 190 15.08 11.19 -3.75
C GLY A 190 16.22 12.05 -3.22
N LEU A 191 17.04 12.66 -4.09
CA LEU A 191 18.09 13.61 -3.70
C LEU A 191 17.54 14.82 -2.96
N GLY A 192 16.33 15.26 -3.30
CA GLY A 192 15.64 16.36 -2.64
C GLY A 192 14.78 15.93 -1.42
N MET A 193 14.69 14.65 -1.11
CA MET A 193 13.99 14.17 0.10
C MET A 193 14.79 14.49 1.34
N ARG A 194 14.10 14.84 2.43
CA ARG A 194 14.69 15.08 3.75
C ARG A 194 13.79 14.48 4.82
N SER A 195 14.38 13.89 5.83
CA SER A 195 13.64 13.44 7.02
C SER A 195 13.27 14.65 7.87
N ALA A 196 12.07 14.67 8.41
CA ALA A 196 11.67 15.69 9.37
C ALA A 196 12.39 15.48 10.70
N PRO A 197 12.65 16.55 11.49
CA PRO A 197 13.08 16.43 12.87
C PRO A 197 12.10 15.60 13.70
N LEU A 198 12.58 14.92 14.74
CA LEU A 198 11.75 14.03 15.57
C LEU A 198 10.58 14.76 16.24
N VAL A 199 10.78 16.03 16.58
CA VAL A 199 9.79 16.91 17.26
C VAL A 199 9.38 18.06 16.33
N TYR A 200 9.04 17.73 15.06
CA TYR A 200 8.56 18.74 14.14
C TYR A 200 7.08 19.03 14.38
N VAL A 201 6.78 20.30 14.67
CA VAL A 201 5.41 20.83 14.78
C VAL A 201 5.28 22.03 13.83
N PRO A 202 4.33 21.99 12.88
CA PRO A 202 4.08 23.11 11.98
C PRO A 202 3.61 24.35 12.74
N GLU A 203 3.96 25.55 12.25
CA GLU A 203 3.49 26.81 12.83
C GLU A 203 1.95 26.88 12.90
N GLY A 204 1.43 27.33 14.03
CA GLY A 204 -0.02 27.47 14.26
C GLY A 204 -0.77 26.16 14.51
N TYR A 205 -0.08 25.01 14.54
CA TYR A 205 -0.72 23.74 14.83
C TYR A 205 -0.69 23.43 16.35
N VAL A 206 -1.87 23.46 16.97
CA VAL A 206 -2.07 22.97 18.33
C VAL A 206 -2.48 21.49 18.22
N ALA A 207 -1.62 20.61 18.71
CA ALA A 207 -1.91 19.17 18.68
C ALA A 207 -3.18 18.87 19.49
N PRO A 208 -4.19 18.19 18.91
CA PRO A 208 -5.33 17.71 19.68
C PRO A 208 -4.86 16.81 20.82
N SER A 209 -5.49 16.93 22.00
CA SER A 209 -5.12 16.19 23.22
C SER A 209 -5.09 14.65 23.03
N ASP A 210 -5.74 14.14 22.00
CA ASP A 210 -5.90 12.73 21.69
C ASP A 210 -5.37 12.28 20.32
N GLY A 211 -4.70 13.15 19.56
CA GLY A 211 -4.42 12.94 18.14
C GLY A 211 -3.04 12.39 17.80
N ALA A 212 -2.89 12.04 16.53
CA ALA A 212 -1.66 11.53 15.93
C ALA A 212 -0.44 12.46 16.03
N ALA A 213 -0.65 13.77 16.25
CA ALA A 213 0.41 14.76 16.41
C ALA A 213 1.18 14.60 17.72
N LEU A 214 0.50 14.19 18.80
CA LEU A 214 1.18 13.85 20.06
C LEU A 214 2.15 12.69 19.91
N SER A 215 1.98 11.86 18.90
CA SER A 215 2.86 10.69 18.70
C SER A 215 4.33 11.07 18.45
N SER A 216 4.59 12.27 17.93
CA SER A 216 5.95 12.76 17.69
C SER A 216 6.66 13.29 18.95
N GLN A 217 5.89 13.64 20.01
CA GLN A 217 6.43 14.11 21.28
C GLN A 217 6.85 12.99 22.24
N TYR A 218 6.54 11.74 21.88
CA TYR A 218 6.85 10.58 22.70
C TYR A 218 7.92 9.70 22.03
N GLU A 219 8.68 8.97 22.84
CA GLU A 219 9.63 8.00 22.34
C GLU A 219 8.96 7.00 21.40
N SER A 220 9.67 6.68 20.31
CA SER A 220 9.21 5.66 19.37
C SER A 220 9.59 4.27 19.85
N TYR A 221 8.67 3.31 19.75
CA TYR A 221 8.89 1.94 20.18
C TYR A 221 9.62 1.13 19.10
N PRO A 222 10.82 0.60 19.41
CA PRO A 222 11.52 -0.30 18.48
C PRO A 222 10.76 -1.63 18.35
N ILE A 223 10.96 -2.31 17.21
CA ILE A 223 10.27 -3.59 16.93
C ILE A 223 10.55 -4.64 18.02
N SER A 224 11.75 -4.64 18.61
CA SER A 224 12.13 -5.55 19.71
C SER A 224 11.28 -5.41 20.97
N LYS A 225 10.66 -4.24 21.18
CA LYS A 225 9.67 -4.00 22.24
C LYS A 225 8.24 -4.11 21.73
N ALA A 226 7.98 -3.62 20.50
CA ALA A 226 6.65 -3.55 19.91
C ALA A 226 5.98 -4.94 19.78
N TRP A 227 6.69 -5.97 19.32
CA TRP A 227 6.14 -7.32 19.11
C TRP A 227 5.67 -8.01 20.41
N LYS A 228 6.14 -7.51 21.58
CA LYS A 228 5.68 -8.00 22.90
C LYS A 228 4.39 -7.31 23.36
N THR A 229 3.91 -6.31 22.63
CA THR A 229 2.72 -5.54 23.00
C THR A 229 1.46 -6.07 22.36
N LYS A 230 0.33 -5.93 23.04
CA LYS A 230 -0.99 -6.29 22.48
C LYS A 230 -1.31 -5.43 21.22
N GLN A 231 -0.84 -4.18 21.19
CA GLN A 231 -1.03 -3.26 20.07
C GLN A 231 -0.49 -3.80 18.77
N PHE A 232 0.68 -4.44 18.81
CA PHE A 232 1.31 -5.00 17.62
C PHE A 232 0.48 -6.16 17.03
N TRP A 233 0.04 -7.10 17.86
CA TRP A 233 -0.73 -8.25 17.41
C TRP A 233 -2.14 -7.86 16.96
N LEU A 234 -2.76 -6.88 17.64
CA LEU A 234 -4.03 -6.32 17.21
C LEU A 234 -3.91 -5.60 15.87
N GLN A 235 -2.84 -4.85 15.64
CA GLN A 235 -2.60 -4.20 14.33
C GLN A 235 -2.35 -5.24 13.24
N LEU A 236 -1.56 -6.28 13.50
CA LEU A 236 -1.34 -7.38 12.57
C LEU A 236 -2.66 -8.07 12.23
N GLY A 237 -3.48 -8.39 13.22
CA GLY A 237 -4.80 -8.98 13.03
C GLY A 237 -5.75 -8.07 12.25
N ALA A 238 -5.75 -6.77 12.54
CA ALA A 238 -6.52 -5.79 11.81
C ALA A 238 -6.15 -5.76 10.31
N MET A 239 -4.84 -5.76 10.01
CA MET A 239 -4.34 -5.74 8.62
C MET A 239 -4.50 -7.08 7.90
N ALA A 240 -4.47 -8.20 8.63
CA ALA A 240 -4.66 -9.52 8.06
C ALA A 240 -6.14 -9.79 7.71
N PHE A 241 -7.03 -9.58 8.65
CA PHE A 241 -8.41 -10.05 8.52
C PHE A 241 -9.37 -9.05 7.88
N PHE A 242 -9.21 -7.76 8.13
CA PHE A 242 -10.14 -6.76 7.62
C PHE A 242 -10.27 -6.75 6.09
N PRO A 243 -9.20 -6.91 5.28
CA PRO A 243 -9.31 -6.88 3.83
C PRO A 243 -10.02 -8.08 3.20
N SER A 244 -10.41 -9.10 3.97
CA SER A 244 -10.92 -10.38 3.44
C SER A 244 -12.05 -10.23 2.44
N PHE A 245 -13.06 -9.40 2.75
CA PHE A 245 -14.19 -9.18 1.85
C PHE A 245 -13.78 -8.48 0.54
N TYR A 246 -12.89 -7.49 0.66
CA TYR A 246 -12.35 -6.78 -0.51
C TYR A 246 -11.52 -7.70 -1.41
N LEU A 247 -10.74 -8.61 -0.82
CA LEU A 247 -9.93 -9.59 -1.55
C LEU A 247 -10.79 -10.59 -2.33
N ILE A 248 -11.90 -11.05 -1.73
CA ILE A 248 -12.86 -11.92 -2.40
C ILE A 248 -13.47 -11.20 -3.60
N MET A 249 -13.99 -10.01 -3.39
CA MET A 249 -14.62 -9.25 -4.45
C MET A 249 -13.64 -8.86 -5.56
N PHE A 250 -12.44 -8.44 -5.20
CA PHE A 250 -11.41 -8.11 -6.18
C PHE A 250 -11.06 -9.30 -7.08
N SER A 251 -10.97 -10.51 -6.51
CA SER A 251 -10.57 -11.71 -7.25
C SER A 251 -11.72 -12.40 -8.02
N ARG A 252 -12.99 -12.20 -7.61
CA ARG A 252 -14.14 -12.98 -8.10
C ARG A 252 -15.26 -12.14 -8.70
N PHE A 253 -15.12 -10.82 -8.74
CA PHE A 253 -16.23 -9.95 -9.16
C PHE A 253 -16.72 -10.23 -10.58
N SER A 254 -15.83 -10.45 -11.53
CA SER A 254 -16.23 -10.75 -12.91
C SER A 254 -17.02 -12.05 -13.01
N MET A 255 -16.58 -13.11 -12.29
CA MET A 255 -17.34 -14.38 -12.23
C MET A 255 -18.69 -14.20 -11.54
N PHE A 256 -18.70 -13.47 -10.41
CA PHE A 256 -19.94 -13.14 -9.69
C PHE A 256 -20.97 -12.42 -10.58
N MET A 257 -20.52 -11.51 -11.45
CA MET A 257 -21.40 -10.81 -12.39
C MET A 257 -21.93 -11.76 -13.47
N THR A 258 -21.07 -12.57 -14.06
CA THR A 258 -21.47 -13.55 -15.10
C THR A 258 -22.38 -14.63 -14.55
N ASP A 259 -22.17 -15.09 -13.31
CA ASP A 259 -23.03 -16.08 -12.65
C ASP A 259 -24.44 -15.50 -12.33
N LYS A 260 -24.56 -14.17 -12.19
CA LYS A 260 -25.85 -13.47 -12.12
C LYS A 260 -26.48 -13.20 -13.50
N GLY A 261 -25.89 -13.68 -14.59
CA GLY A 261 -26.36 -13.44 -15.96
C GLY A 261 -26.12 -12.01 -16.47
N ILE A 262 -25.19 -11.28 -15.87
CA ILE A 262 -24.84 -9.91 -16.25
C ILE A 262 -23.70 -9.96 -17.28
N ASP A 263 -23.83 -9.15 -18.34
CA ASP A 263 -22.85 -9.07 -19.42
C ASP A 263 -21.44 -8.73 -18.91
N LEU A 264 -20.43 -9.37 -19.51
CA LEU A 264 -19.00 -9.18 -19.20
C LEU A 264 -18.54 -7.71 -19.35
N ALA A 265 -19.21 -6.92 -20.20
CA ALA A 265 -18.94 -5.50 -20.35
C ALA A 265 -19.21 -4.73 -19.04
N TYR A 266 -20.30 -5.05 -18.33
CA TYR A 266 -20.60 -4.45 -17.02
C TYR A 266 -19.66 -4.96 -15.93
N ALA A 267 -19.17 -6.20 -16.02
CA ALA A 267 -18.15 -6.71 -15.10
C ALA A 267 -16.84 -5.93 -15.25
N THR A 268 -16.41 -5.64 -16.47
CA THR A 268 -15.22 -4.83 -16.77
C THR A 268 -15.40 -3.38 -16.29
N LEU A 269 -16.57 -2.79 -16.53
CA LEU A 269 -16.91 -1.47 -16.01
C LEU A 269 -16.85 -1.44 -14.47
N GLY A 270 -17.38 -2.48 -13.81
CA GLY A 270 -17.34 -2.60 -12.35
C GLY A 270 -15.91 -2.60 -11.80
N VAL A 271 -14.98 -3.32 -12.40
CA VAL A 271 -13.56 -3.30 -12.01
C VAL A 271 -12.97 -1.90 -12.15
N SER A 272 -13.30 -1.18 -13.21
CA SER A 272 -12.85 0.21 -13.40
C SER A 272 -13.41 1.14 -12.34
N LEU A 273 -14.72 1.03 -12.04
CA LEU A 273 -15.39 1.80 -11.00
C LEU A 273 -14.84 1.50 -9.60
N TYR A 274 -14.54 0.23 -9.30
CA TYR A 274 -13.86 -0.14 -8.06
C TYR A 274 -12.52 0.57 -7.89
N ASN A 275 -11.70 0.61 -8.95
CA ASN A 275 -10.40 1.29 -8.91
C ASN A 275 -10.55 2.81 -8.73
N ILE A 276 -11.55 3.44 -9.36
CA ILE A 276 -11.89 4.85 -9.14
C ILE A 276 -12.31 5.06 -7.68
N GLY A 277 -13.21 4.23 -7.17
CA GLY A 277 -13.61 4.25 -5.76
C GLY A 277 -12.42 4.13 -4.82
N ASN A 278 -11.49 3.22 -5.11
CA ASN A 278 -10.28 3.00 -4.33
C ASN A 278 -9.41 4.27 -4.23
N VAL A 279 -9.19 4.98 -5.33
CA VAL A 279 -8.44 6.25 -5.34
C VAL A 279 -9.19 7.34 -4.55
N VAL A 280 -10.49 7.49 -4.78
CA VAL A 280 -11.34 8.47 -4.08
C VAL A 280 -11.37 8.19 -2.58
N GLY A 281 -11.52 6.94 -2.18
CA GLY A 281 -11.53 6.52 -0.78
C GLY A 281 -10.22 6.82 -0.06
N ARG A 282 -9.07 6.63 -0.71
CA ARG A 282 -7.75 7.00 -0.18
C ARG A 282 -7.65 8.48 0.16
N LEU A 283 -8.20 9.34 -0.68
CA LEU A 283 -8.15 10.79 -0.50
C LEU A 283 -9.16 11.27 0.55
N LEU A 284 -10.45 10.95 0.35
CA LEU A 284 -11.53 11.48 1.19
C LEU A 284 -11.46 10.91 2.61
N LEU A 285 -11.42 9.59 2.75
CA LEU A 285 -11.42 8.94 4.05
C LEU A 285 -10.03 9.00 4.71
N GLY A 286 -8.96 9.12 3.91
CA GLY A 286 -7.63 9.47 4.42
C GLY A 286 -7.64 10.83 5.14
N LYS A 287 -8.21 11.88 4.51
CA LYS A 287 -8.40 13.19 5.14
C LYS A 287 -9.31 13.12 6.38
N LEU A 288 -10.37 12.32 6.30
CA LEU A 288 -11.30 12.13 7.42
C LEU A 288 -10.60 11.49 8.65
N THR A 289 -9.54 10.72 8.43
CA THR A 289 -8.73 10.12 9.49
C THR A 289 -8.05 11.19 10.37
N ASP A 290 -7.67 12.33 9.80
CA ASP A 290 -7.07 13.43 10.54
C ASP A 290 -8.07 14.09 11.52
N ASN A 291 -9.34 14.14 11.13
CA ASN A 291 -10.40 14.78 11.94
C ASN A 291 -11.02 13.84 12.97
N LEU A 292 -11.31 12.60 12.57
CA LEU A 292 -12.05 11.62 13.39
C LEU A 292 -11.15 10.62 14.11
N GLY A 293 -9.87 10.54 13.70
CA GLY A 293 -8.96 9.50 14.13
C GLY A 293 -9.16 8.17 13.42
N PHE A 294 -8.12 7.35 13.39
CA PHE A 294 -8.10 6.10 12.60
C PHE A 294 -9.17 5.08 13.02
N LYS A 295 -9.51 4.99 14.31
CA LYS A 295 -10.49 4.01 14.81
C LYS A 295 -11.89 4.24 14.25
N LYS A 296 -12.36 5.50 14.27
CA LYS A 296 -13.71 5.85 13.76
C LYS A 296 -13.80 5.63 12.25
N VAL A 297 -12.77 6.06 11.51
CA VAL A 297 -12.72 5.84 10.06
C VAL A 297 -12.68 4.35 9.72
N TYR A 298 -11.95 3.55 10.49
CA TYR A 298 -11.88 2.11 10.32
C TYR A 298 -13.26 1.43 10.53
N MET A 299 -14.01 1.89 11.55
CA MET A 299 -15.41 1.46 11.76
C MET A 299 -16.33 1.89 10.61
N CYS A 300 -16.18 3.11 10.09
CA CYS A 300 -16.94 3.57 8.92
C CYS A 300 -16.65 2.70 7.68
N CYS A 301 -15.39 2.34 7.45
CA CYS A 301 -15.02 1.45 6.34
C CYS A 301 -15.63 0.04 6.51
N TRP A 302 -15.68 -0.46 7.75
CA TRP A 302 -16.34 -1.74 8.04
C TRP A 302 -17.85 -1.68 7.77
N LEU A 303 -18.52 -0.65 8.27
CA LEU A 303 -19.97 -0.48 8.04
C LEU A 303 -20.28 -0.38 6.55
N LEU A 304 -19.47 0.40 5.81
CA LEU A 304 -19.59 0.50 4.36
C LEU A 304 -19.41 -0.87 3.69
N CYS A 305 -18.42 -1.66 4.13
CA CYS A 305 -18.18 -3.01 3.64
C CYS A 305 -19.39 -3.93 3.88
N MET A 306 -20.00 -3.89 5.08
CA MET A 306 -21.18 -4.70 5.41
C MET A 306 -22.40 -4.33 4.56
N ILE A 307 -22.67 -3.03 4.41
CA ILE A 307 -23.77 -2.54 3.57
C ILE A 307 -23.56 -2.95 2.11
N CYS A 308 -22.37 -2.71 1.56
CA CYS A 308 -22.06 -3.09 0.18
C CYS A 308 -22.16 -4.60 -0.03
N GLY A 309 -21.69 -5.40 0.90
CA GLY A 309 -21.80 -6.85 0.83
C GLY A 309 -23.23 -7.35 0.85
N LEU A 310 -24.09 -6.74 1.67
CA LEU A 310 -25.51 -7.05 1.69
C LEU A 310 -26.17 -6.68 0.35
N LEU A 311 -25.86 -5.50 -0.19
CA LEU A 311 -26.35 -5.07 -1.51
C LEU A 311 -25.89 -5.98 -2.65
N LEU A 312 -24.69 -6.52 -2.59
CA LEU A 312 -24.18 -7.47 -3.59
C LEU A 312 -24.89 -8.82 -3.50
N LEU A 313 -25.25 -9.29 -2.30
CA LEU A 313 -26.00 -10.52 -2.11
C LEU A 313 -27.45 -10.40 -2.58
N THR A 314 -28.14 -9.32 -2.16
CA THR A 314 -29.59 -9.14 -2.38
C THR A 314 -29.92 -8.37 -3.66
N GLY A 315 -28.93 -7.64 -4.21
CA GLY A 315 -29.15 -6.76 -5.35
C GLY A 315 -29.48 -7.51 -6.64
N SER A 316 -30.59 -7.10 -7.29
CA SER A 316 -31.03 -7.59 -8.59
C SER A 316 -30.70 -6.62 -9.74
N SER A 317 -30.47 -5.34 -9.45
CA SER A 317 -30.17 -4.31 -10.44
C SER A 317 -28.65 -4.18 -10.68
N VAL A 318 -28.23 -4.16 -11.95
CA VAL A 318 -26.84 -3.93 -12.34
C VAL A 318 -26.30 -2.62 -11.77
N ALA A 319 -27.10 -1.54 -11.82
CA ALA A 319 -26.70 -0.24 -11.29
C ALA A 319 -26.42 -0.28 -9.79
N MET A 320 -27.22 -1.01 -9.00
CA MET A 320 -27.02 -1.17 -7.56
C MET A 320 -25.74 -1.97 -7.25
N ILE A 321 -25.47 -3.03 -8.00
CA ILE A 321 -24.26 -3.83 -7.87
C ILE A 321 -23.01 -2.98 -8.19
N LEU A 322 -23.04 -2.20 -9.27
CA LEU A 322 -21.93 -1.31 -9.64
C LEU A 322 -21.72 -0.21 -8.60
N LEU A 323 -22.79 0.39 -8.05
CA LEU A 323 -22.69 1.37 -6.97
C LEU A 323 -22.10 0.76 -5.70
N ALA A 324 -22.57 -0.41 -5.30
CA ALA A 324 -21.99 -1.12 -4.15
C ALA A 324 -20.49 -1.43 -4.37
N TYR A 325 -20.11 -1.77 -5.59
CA TYR A 325 -18.75 -2.14 -5.90
C TYR A 325 -17.79 -0.93 -5.91
N ILE A 326 -18.21 0.24 -6.42
CA ILE A 326 -17.41 1.47 -6.31
C ILE A 326 -17.25 1.91 -4.84
N CYS A 327 -18.31 1.81 -4.03
CA CYS A 327 -18.23 2.10 -2.59
C CYS A 327 -17.33 1.10 -1.85
N LEU A 328 -17.35 -0.17 -2.25
CA LEU A 328 -16.43 -1.18 -1.72
C LEU A 328 -14.98 -0.82 -2.05
N GLY A 329 -14.72 -0.39 -3.29
CA GLY A 329 -13.40 0.16 -3.68
C GLY A 329 -12.97 1.31 -2.79
N ALA A 330 -13.87 2.25 -2.50
CA ALA A 330 -13.57 3.39 -1.63
C ALA A 330 -13.21 2.96 -0.19
N GLY A 331 -13.94 2.00 0.39
CA GLY A 331 -13.63 1.42 1.69
C GLY A 331 -12.25 0.76 1.73
N PHE A 332 -11.92 -0.03 0.71
CA PHE A 332 -10.60 -0.66 0.60
C PHE A 332 -9.48 0.36 0.45
N GLY A 333 -9.68 1.38 -0.39
CA GLY A 333 -8.72 2.47 -0.55
C GLY A 333 -8.44 3.20 0.75
N ALA A 334 -9.48 3.50 1.51
CA ALA A 334 -9.39 4.16 2.81
C ALA A 334 -8.54 3.37 3.81
N THR A 335 -8.72 2.06 3.90
CA THR A 335 -7.96 1.23 4.84
C THR A 335 -6.46 1.26 4.57
N ASN A 336 -6.06 1.28 3.30
CA ASN A 336 -4.66 1.42 2.92
C ASN A 336 -4.04 2.75 3.39
N SER A 337 -4.84 3.83 3.48
CA SER A 337 -4.40 5.12 4.03
C SER A 337 -4.37 5.13 5.56
N VAL A 338 -5.27 4.38 6.20
CA VAL A 338 -5.37 4.28 7.67
C VAL A 338 -4.23 3.47 8.28
N TYR A 339 -3.76 2.42 7.62
CA TYR A 339 -2.75 1.51 8.19
C TYR A 339 -1.42 2.19 8.54
N PRO A 340 -0.80 3.03 7.68
CA PRO A 340 0.41 3.77 8.06
C PRO A 340 0.17 4.74 9.23
N VAL A 341 -1.01 5.38 9.27
CA VAL A 341 -1.40 6.27 10.36
C VAL A 341 -1.56 5.50 11.67
N MET A 342 -2.18 4.31 11.63
CA MET A 342 -2.31 3.41 12.77
C MET A 342 -0.95 3.04 13.35
N SER A 343 0.02 2.65 12.50
CA SER A 343 1.39 2.31 12.93
C SER A 343 2.12 3.49 13.55
N THR A 344 2.05 4.65 12.90
CA THR A 344 2.73 5.88 13.35
C THR A 344 2.14 6.39 14.68
N THR A 345 0.82 6.34 14.81
CA THR A 345 0.12 6.79 16.03
C THR A 345 0.40 5.86 17.21
N SER A 346 0.41 4.55 16.98
CA SER A 346 0.59 3.56 18.04
C SER A 346 2.03 3.48 18.53
N PHE A 347 3.03 3.50 17.62
CA PHE A 347 4.42 3.18 17.96
C PHE A 347 5.41 4.32 17.75
N GLY A 348 4.97 5.43 17.20
CA GLY A 348 5.81 6.59 16.89
C GLY A 348 6.45 6.53 15.49
N PRO A 349 6.94 7.68 14.99
CA PRO A 349 7.32 7.81 13.59
C PRO A 349 8.60 7.05 13.22
N VAL A 350 9.58 6.93 14.14
CA VAL A 350 10.92 6.38 13.84
C VAL A 350 10.88 4.93 13.39
N TYR A 351 10.05 4.11 14.06
CA TYR A 351 9.96 2.67 13.78
C TYR A 351 8.67 2.26 13.07
N ALA A 352 7.80 3.23 12.74
CA ALA A 352 6.51 2.97 12.14
C ALA A 352 6.60 2.18 10.84
N GLY A 353 7.57 2.51 9.97
CA GLY A 353 7.79 1.79 8.71
C GLY A 353 8.17 0.32 8.90
N ASN A 354 8.99 0.02 9.91
CA ASN A 354 9.37 -1.35 10.25
C ASN A 354 8.18 -2.14 10.80
N ILE A 355 7.45 -1.55 11.75
CA ILE A 355 6.27 -2.17 12.37
C ILE A 355 5.16 -2.38 11.34
N TYR A 356 4.91 -1.38 10.49
CA TYR A 356 3.98 -1.47 9.37
C TYR A 356 4.35 -2.60 8.41
N GLY A 357 5.63 -2.71 8.04
CA GLY A 357 6.12 -3.78 7.18
C GLY A 357 5.89 -5.18 7.77
N PHE A 358 6.09 -5.37 9.09
CA PHE A 358 5.74 -6.63 9.75
C PHE A 358 4.25 -6.90 9.74
N ALA A 359 3.42 -5.91 10.00
CA ALA A 359 1.97 -6.05 9.98
C ALA A 359 1.44 -6.35 8.56
N LEU A 360 2.11 -5.84 7.52
CA LEU A 360 1.84 -6.17 6.11
C LEU A 360 2.08 -7.64 5.77
N LEU A 361 2.94 -8.37 6.51
CA LEU A 361 3.09 -9.81 6.31
C LEU A 361 1.78 -10.56 6.58
N GLY A 362 1.00 -10.12 7.57
CA GLY A 362 -0.33 -10.65 7.82
C GLY A 362 -1.29 -10.41 6.64
N TYR A 363 -1.32 -9.19 6.10
CA TYR A 363 -2.08 -8.86 4.89
C TYR A 363 -1.65 -9.74 3.71
N MET A 364 -0.35 -9.84 3.45
CA MET A 364 0.21 -10.63 2.37
C MET A 364 -0.18 -12.12 2.47
N LEU A 365 -0.11 -12.71 3.67
CA LEU A 365 -0.55 -14.09 3.87
C LEU A 365 -2.02 -14.26 3.47
N MET A 366 -2.88 -13.33 3.89
CA MET A 366 -4.31 -13.40 3.58
C MET A 366 -4.62 -13.15 2.11
N THR A 367 -3.81 -12.36 1.38
CA THR A 367 -3.98 -12.21 -0.07
C THR A 367 -3.75 -13.52 -0.84
N GLN A 368 -2.97 -14.45 -0.29
CA GLN A 368 -2.75 -15.78 -0.87
C GLN A 368 -3.79 -16.80 -0.40
N VAL A 369 -4.21 -16.72 0.85
CA VAL A 369 -5.10 -17.71 1.49
C VAL A 369 -6.56 -17.48 1.12
N ILE A 370 -7.05 -16.25 1.24
CA ILE A 370 -8.48 -15.92 1.06
C ILE A 370 -9.01 -16.28 -0.33
N PRO A 371 -8.37 -15.92 -1.46
CA PRO A 371 -8.88 -16.28 -2.78
C PRO A 371 -8.97 -17.80 -3.02
N ARG A 372 -8.03 -18.57 -2.45
CA ARG A 372 -8.02 -20.04 -2.57
C ARG A 372 -9.14 -20.69 -1.78
N ILE A 373 -9.31 -20.31 -0.51
CA ILE A 373 -10.40 -20.81 0.33
C ILE A 373 -11.75 -20.41 -0.29
N THR A 374 -11.86 -19.19 -0.80
CA THR A 374 -13.07 -18.71 -1.47
C THR A 374 -13.41 -19.56 -2.70
N ALA A 375 -12.40 -19.88 -3.54
CA ALA A 375 -12.59 -20.73 -4.70
C ALA A 375 -13.16 -22.10 -4.30
N ALA A 376 -12.49 -22.79 -3.37
CA ALA A 376 -12.91 -24.09 -2.86
C ALA A 376 -14.32 -24.05 -2.22
N THR A 377 -14.65 -22.96 -1.51
CA THR A 377 -15.95 -22.78 -0.89
C THR A 377 -17.05 -22.61 -1.95
N ILE A 378 -16.83 -21.79 -2.99
CA ILE A 378 -17.79 -21.58 -4.07
C ILE A 378 -18.00 -22.88 -4.85
N GLU A 379 -16.93 -23.61 -5.18
CA GLU A 379 -17.01 -24.90 -5.89
C GLU A 379 -17.77 -25.94 -5.08
N SER A 380 -17.58 -26.01 -3.75
CA SER A 380 -18.25 -26.99 -2.91
C SER A 380 -19.70 -26.68 -2.58
N THR A 381 -20.07 -25.37 -2.53
CA THR A 381 -21.43 -24.92 -2.14
C THR A 381 -22.30 -24.48 -3.31
N GLY A 382 -21.72 -24.32 -4.49
CA GLY A 382 -22.41 -23.84 -5.70
C GLY A 382 -22.85 -22.37 -5.63
N GLY A 383 -22.31 -21.58 -4.66
CA GLY A 383 -22.73 -20.19 -4.51
C GLY A 383 -21.81 -19.34 -3.62
N TYR A 384 -22.03 -18.02 -3.66
CA TYR A 384 -21.19 -17.04 -2.94
C TYR A 384 -21.57 -16.81 -1.48
N THR A 385 -22.74 -17.28 -1.04
CA THR A 385 -23.29 -16.97 0.30
C THR A 385 -22.34 -17.35 1.44
N VAL A 386 -21.84 -18.59 1.42
CA VAL A 386 -20.91 -19.07 2.45
C VAL A 386 -19.58 -18.32 2.41
N ALA A 387 -19.05 -18.05 1.23
CA ALA A 387 -17.85 -17.27 1.05
C ALA A 387 -18.00 -15.82 1.60
N PHE A 388 -19.17 -15.20 1.39
CA PHE A 388 -19.46 -13.86 1.93
C PHE A 388 -19.62 -13.87 3.45
N ILE A 389 -20.30 -14.88 4.03
CA ILE A 389 -20.41 -15.02 5.48
C ILE A 389 -19.02 -15.16 6.11
N MET A 390 -18.17 -16.02 5.54
CA MET A 390 -16.78 -16.18 6.00
C MET A 390 -16.02 -14.84 5.93
N ALA A 391 -16.16 -14.11 4.82
CA ALA A 391 -15.52 -12.82 4.65
C ALA A 391 -16.02 -11.77 5.64
N PHE A 392 -17.32 -11.74 5.93
CA PHE A 392 -17.90 -10.85 6.92
C PHE A 392 -17.38 -11.14 8.33
N VAL A 393 -17.30 -12.41 8.71
CA VAL A 393 -16.72 -12.82 10.00
C VAL A 393 -15.26 -12.37 10.11
N LEU A 394 -14.45 -12.63 9.11
CA LEU A 394 -13.04 -12.22 9.10
C LEU A 394 -12.89 -10.70 9.11
N CYS A 395 -13.66 -9.98 8.28
CA CYS A 395 -13.65 -8.52 8.25
C CYS A 395 -14.05 -7.92 9.61
N THR A 396 -15.05 -8.51 10.28
CA THR A 396 -15.49 -8.10 11.61
C THR A 396 -14.40 -8.36 12.66
N LEU A 397 -13.74 -9.51 12.62
CA LEU A 397 -12.58 -9.80 13.47
C LEU A 397 -11.47 -8.76 13.25
N GLY A 398 -11.21 -8.40 12.01
CA GLY A 398 -10.22 -7.36 11.67
C GLY A 398 -10.56 -6.00 12.27
N VAL A 399 -11.85 -5.60 12.21
CA VAL A 399 -12.25 -4.31 12.79
C VAL A 399 -12.21 -4.33 14.32
N ILE A 400 -12.63 -5.44 14.93
CA ILE A 400 -12.50 -5.61 16.38
C ILE A 400 -11.04 -5.45 16.80
N CYS A 401 -10.11 -6.11 16.12
CA CYS A 401 -8.69 -5.92 16.37
C CYS A 401 -8.28 -4.45 16.25
N GLY A 402 -8.67 -3.75 15.18
CA GLY A 402 -8.29 -2.35 14.95
C GLY A 402 -8.85 -1.37 15.99
N VAL A 403 -10.09 -1.56 16.42
CA VAL A 403 -10.75 -0.72 17.42
C VAL A 403 -10.20 -0.97 18.83
N LEU A 404 -9.90 -2.22 19.14
CA LEU A 404 -9.36 -2.62 20.44
C LEU A 404 -7.89 -2.24 20.66
N ILE A 405 -7.18 -1.68 19.67
CA ILE A 405 -5.81 -1.21 19.87
C ILE A 405 -5.80 -0.19 21.01
N PRO A 406 -5.21 -0.50 22.18
CA PRO A 406 -5.16 0.44 23.29
C PRO A 406 -4.13 1.54 23.03
N LYS A 407 -4.28 2.69 23.68
CA LYS A 407 -3.21 3.70 23.70
C LYS A 407 -1.96 3.09 24.34
N LEU A 408 -0.80 3.23 23.68
CA LEU A 408 0.47 2.82 24.26
C LEU A 408 1.00 3.99 25.10
N GLU A 409 1.22 3.73 26.39
CA GLU A 409 1.91 4.69 27.24
C GLU A 409 3.37 4.75 26.82
N ARG A 410 3.79 5.89 26.31
CA ARG A 410 5.15 6.17 25.85
C ARG A 410 5.74 7.31 26.65
N PRO A 411 7.01 7.23 27.08
CA PRO A 411 7.69 8.36 27.73
C PRO A 411 7.70 9.57 26.79
N ARG A 412 7.52 10.77 27.33
CA ARG A 412 7.74 12.01 26.56
C ARG A 412 9.24 12.17 26.29
N LEU A 413 9.56 12.63 25.10
CA LEU A 413 10.92 13.06 24.79
C LEU A 413 11.27 14.24 25.73
N LYS A 414 12.41 14.18 26.40
CA LYS A 414 12.88 15.28 27.27
C LYS A 414 13.22 16.47 26.39
N GLU A 415 12.81 17.66 26.79
CA GLU A 415 13.06 18.92 26.07
C GLU A 415 14.56 19.24 25.86
N THR A 416 15.44 18.59 26.64
CA THR A 416 16.91 18.73 26.54
C THR A 416 17.54 18.08 25.32
N GLU A 417 16.80 17.30 24.52
CA GLU A 417 17.32 16.70 23.28
C GLU A 417 16.92 17.49 22.01
N SER A 418 16.39 18.70 22.19
CA SER A 418 15.99 19.63 21.12
C SER A 418 17.02 20.74 20.85
N VAL A 419 18.30 20.45 21.00
CA VAL A 419 19.39 21.36 20.59
C VAL A 419 20.15 20.79 19.38
#